data_b787293827e6ce22c30786d1405d9ec7
#
_entry.id   b787293827e6ce22c30786d1405d9ec7
#
_cell.length_a   1.000
_cell.length_b   1.000
_cell.length_c   1.000
_cell.angle_alpha   90.00
_cell.angle_beta   90.00
_cell.angle_gamma   90.00
#
_symmetry.space_group_name_H-M   'P 1'
#
loop_
_entity.id
_entity.type
_entity.pdbx_description
1 polymer ?
#
loop_
_entity_poly.entity_id
_entity_poly.type
_entity_poly.pdbx_seq_one_letter_code
_entity_poly.pdbx_strand_id
1 'polypeptide(L)'
;KVSIVFGDNPAAALPLMDQGLSRGEIQEKTGQILGVHDCSLSVGEGEILVLMGLSGSGKSTLLRGVNALNPVVRGEVRVRAGGEMVSVTHANPDTLRGLRLSTIAMVFQQFGLLPWRTVRENVGLGLELAGQTPAQRREKVDQQLALVNLTQWADRKVGELSGGMQQRVGLARAFVTDAPILLMDEPFSALDPLIRSKLQDELLDLQARLKRTIVFVSHDLDEAFKLGNRIALMEGGRLVQIGTAREIIANPVSDYVADFVAHMNPLGVLTARDVMEPGTGSGPQIDAETPVKQVMQMMADGVAELCVTQGGKPVGVVRSAGLMAKLIDPRGQ
;
A
#
# COMPACT_ATOMS: atom_id res chain seq x y z
N LYS A 1 -9.56 14.08 -11.04
CA LYS A 1 -9.62 14.86 -9.76
C LYS A 1 -10.78 14.35 -8.93
N VAL A 2 -10.50 13.65 -7.83
CA VAL A 2 -11.52 13.09 -6.92
C VAL A 2 -11.55 13.93 -5.66
N SER A 3 -12.77 14.33 -5.25
CA SER A 3 -12.99 14.97 -3.97
C SER A 3 -14.09 14.23 -3.19
N ILE A 4 -13.84 14.04 -1.88
CA ILE A 4 -14.75 13.37 -0.95
C ILE A 4 -14.97 14.31 0.23
N VAL A 5 -16.22 14.62 0.48
CA VAL A 5 -16.66 15.51 1.57
C VAL A 5 -17.76 14.79 2.35
N PHE A 6 -17.72 14.88 3.66
CA PHE A 6 -18.72 14.31 4.56
C PHE A 6 -19.59 15.41 5.18
N GLY A 7 -20.84 15.09 5.43
CA GLY A 7 -21.85 15.97 6.04
C GLY A 7 -23.16 15.91 5.28
N ASP A 8 -24.14 16.75 5.71
CA ASP A 8 -25.49 16.72 5.17
C ASP A 8 -25.62 17.39 3.80
N ASN A 9 -24.70 18.32 3.46
CA ASN A 9 -24.66 19.00 2.17
C ASN A 9 -23.21 19.11 1.64
N PRO A 10 -22.60 17.98 1.22
CA PRO A 10 -21.20 17.97 0.80
C PRO A 10 -20.86 18.93 -0.36
N ALA A 11 -21.82 19.20 -1.25
CA ALA A 11 -21.64 20.09 -2.39
C ALA A 11 -21.38 21.56 -1.98
N ALA A 12 -21.83 21.98 -0.79
CA ALA A 12 -21.57 23.33 -0.28
C ALA A 12 -20.08 23.62 -0.03
N ALA A 13 -19.26 22.59 0.14
CA ALA A 13 -17.81 22.75 0.29
C ALA A 13 -17.10 23.07 -1.03
N LEU A 14 -17.64 22.67 -2.20
CA LEU A 14 -16.95 22.76 -3.48
C LEU A 14 -16.53 24.19 -3.88
N PRO A 15 -17.40 25.23 -3.78
CA PRO A 15 -16.99 26.61 -4.11
C PRO A 15 -15.87 27.12 -3.20
N LEU A 16 -15.85 26.72 -1.93
CA LEU A 16 -14.82 27.14 -0.98
C LEU A 16 -13.49 26.41 -1.23
N MET A 17 -13.56 25.15 -1.65
CA MET A 17 -12.40 24.38 -2.12
C MET A 17 -11.76 25.06 -3.35
N ASP A 18 -12.57 25.55 -4.28
CA ASP A 18 -12.11 26.21 -5.50
C ASP A 18 -11.49 27.58 -5.20
N GLN A 19 -11.91 28.24 -4.11
CA GLN A 19 -11.29 29.46 -3.58
C GLN A 19 -9.98 29.19 -2.80
N GLY A 20 -9.62 27.93 -2.60
CA GLY A 20 -8.40 27.53 -1.91
C GLY A 20 -8.46 27.54 -0.38
N LEU A 21 -9.67 27.61 0.20
CA LEU A 21 -9.82 27.59 1.65
C LEU A 21 -9.28 26.28 2.24
N SER A 22 -8.77 26.38 3.46
CA SER A 22 -8.30 25.23 4.26
C SER A 22 -9.47 24.34 4.72
N ARG A 23 -9.14 23.11 5.14
CA ARG A 23 -10.13 22.17 5.70
C ARG A 23 -10.89 22.75 6.90
N GLY A 24 -10.16 23.44 7.79
CA GLY A 24 -10.73 24.08 8.97
C GLY A 24 -11.72 25.19 8.61
N GLU A 25 -11.36 26.08 7.69
CA GLU A 25 -12.22 27.18 7.22
C GLU A 25 -13.49 26.65 6.51
N ILE A 26 -13.34 25.58 5.72
CA ILE A 26 -14.49 24.95 5.04
C ILE A 26 -15.43 24.34 6.08
N GLN A 27 -14.89 23.63 7.08
CA GLN A 27 -15.69 23.03 8.15
C GLN A 27 -16.41 24.10 8.98
N GLU A 28 -15.71 25.18 9.34
CA GLU A 28 -16.30 26.30 10.12
C GLU A 28 -17.44 26.97 9.37
N LYS A 29 -17.28 27.21 8.06
CA LYS A 29 -18.26 27.94 7.22
C LYS A 29 -19.44 27.08 6.79
N THR A 30 -19.26 25.75 6.64
CA THR A 30 -20.27 24.88 6.02
C THR A 30 -20.75 23.75 6.93
N GLY A 31 -20.02 23.45 8.02
CA GLY A 31 -20.22 22.24 8.82
C GLY A 31 -19.76 20.96 8.10
N GLN A 32 -19.25 21.05 6.85
CA GLN A 32 -18.86 19.88 6.08
C GLN A 32 -17.39 19.53 6.33
N ILE A 33 -17.07 18.23 6.37
CA ILE A 33 -15.72 17.72 6.63
C ILE A 33 -15.10 17.31 5.31
N LEU A 34 -14.04 18.02 4.88
CA LEU A 34 -13.28 17.69 3.69
C LEU A 34 -12.34 16.50 3.95
N GLY A 35 -12.64 15.35 3.35
CA GLY A 35 -11.84 14.12 3.46
C GLY A 35 -10.73 14.05 2.42
N VAL A 36 -11.07 14.23 1.14
CA VAL A 36 -10.14 14.19 0.00
C VAL A 36 -10.38 15.38 -0.90
N HIS A 37 -9.31 16.01 -1.36
CA HIS A 37 -9.36 17.24 -2.17
C HIS A 37 -8.58 17.07 -3.47
N ASP A 38 -9.27 17.02 -4.61
CA ASP A 38 -8.74 17.03 -5.98
C ASP A 38 -7.63 16.02 -6.24
N CYS A 39 -7.72 14.84 -5.64
CA CYS A 39 -6.76 13.77 -5.85
C CYS A 39 -6.88 13.17 -7.24
N SER A 40 -5.76 13.06 -7.95
CA SER A 40 -5.64 12.36 -9.23
C SER A 40 -4.48 11.40 -9.19
N LEU A 41 -4.74 10.12 -9.40
CA LEU A 41 -3.71 9.09 -9.50
C LEU A 41 -4.17 7.98 -10.47
N SER A 42 -3.21 7.24 -10.97
CA SER A 42 -3.43 6.01 -11.71
C SER A 42 -2.59 4.89 -11.08
N VAL A 43 -3.15 3.68 -11.07
CA VAL A 43 -2.46 2.47 -10.62
C VAL A 43 -2.40 1.52 -11.78
N GLY A 44 -1.20 1.05 -12.11
CA GLY A 44 -0.97 0.09 -13.20
C GLY A 44 -1.49 -1.30 -12.84
N GLU A 45 -1.76 -2.11 -13.84
CA GLU A 45 -2.10 -3.51 -13.64
C GLU A 45 -0.91 -4.26 -13.03
N GLY A 46 -1.14 -5.00 -11.96
CA GLY A 46 -0.09 -5.69 -11.22
C GLY A 46 0.79 -4.79 -10.34
N GLU A 47 0.47 -3.51 -10.22
CA GLU A 47 1.19 -2.56 -9.36
C GLU A 47 0.70 -2.61 -7.92
N ILE A 48 1.64 -2.46 -6.97
CA ILE A 48 1.35 -2.11 -5.58
C ILE A 48 1.59 -0.62 -5.40
N LEU A 49 0.51 0.16 -5.23
CA LEU A 49 0.58 1.57 -4.84
C LEU A 49 0.33 1.70 -3.34
N VAL A 50 1.27 2.28 -2.61
CA VAL A 50 1.11 2.54 -1.17
C VAL A 50 0.68 3.98 -0.94
N LEU A 51 -0.44 4.18 -0.23
CA LEU A 51 -0.91 5.49 0.23
C LEU A 51 -0.32 5.74 1.62
N MET A 52 0.44 6.81 1.75
CA MET A 52 1.10 7.22 3.00
C MET A 52 0.73 8.64 3.41
N GLY A 53 1.11 9.03 4.62
CA GLY A 53 0.89 10.35 5.20
C GLY A 53 0.46 10.26 6.65
N LEU A 54 0.43 11.40 7.36
CA LEU A 54 0.04 11.46 8.76
C LEU A 54 -1.42 11.02 9.01
N SER A 55 -1.75 10.74 10.26
CA SER A 55 -3.14 10.45 10.65
C SER A 55 -4.08 11.59 10.20
N GLY A 56 -5.25 11.24 9.68
CA GLY A 56 -6.20 12.23 9.17
C GLY A 56 -5.87 12.83 7.80
N SER A 57 -4.80 12.42 7.09
CA SER A 57 -4.47 12.93 5.76
C SER A 57 -5.42 12.49 4.63
N GLY A 58 -6.37 11.60 4.90
CA GLY A 58 -7.39 11.18 3.92
C GLY A 58 -7.13 9.84 3.22
N LYS A 59 -6.08 9.10 3.58
CA LYS A 59 -5.69 7.82 2.95
C LYS A 59 -6.83 6.80 2.88
N SER A 60 -7.35 6.40 4.03
CA SER A 60 -8.47 5.44 4.12
C SER A 60 -9.75 5.99 3.48
N THR A 61 -9.93 7.32 3.50
CA THR A 61 -11.04 7.98 2.82
C THR A 61 -10.94 7.82 1.30
N LEU A 62 -9.75 8.07 0.73
CA LEU A 62 -9.49 7.88 -0.70
C LEU A 62 -9.61 6.40 -1.10
N LEU A 63 -9.01 5.50 -0.32
CA LEU A 63 -9.10 4.05 -0.54
C LEU A 63 -10.55 3.58 -0.60
N ARG A 64 -11.38 4.00 0.35
CA ARG A 64 -12.82 3.66 0.43
C ARG A 64 -13.65 4.33 -0.68
N GLY A 65 -13.15 5.38 -1.31
CA GLY A 65 -13.72 5.94 -2.53
C GLY A 65 -13.60 5.00 -3.73
N VAL A 66 -12.55 4.16 -3.78
CA VAL A 66 -12.31 3.24 -4.91
C VAL A 66 -13.38 2.14 -5.01
N ASN A 67 -13.98 1.73 -3.90
CA ASN A 67 -15.08 0.74 -3.89
C ASN A 67 -16.45 1.36 -3.57
N ALA A 68 -16.56 2.69 -3.67
CA ALA A 68 -17.76 3.50 -3.38
C ALA A 68 -18.33 3.30 -1.96
N LEU A 69 -17.49 2.96 -0.97
CA LEU A 69 -17.89 3.03 0.44
C LEU A 69 -17.97 4.47 0.93
N ASN A 70 -17.12 5.35 0.37
CA ASN A 70 -17.22 6.79 0.55
C ASN A 70 -17.69 7.42 -0.77
N PRO A 71 -18.78 8.19 -0.78
CA PRO A 71 -19.29 8.82 -2.00
C PRO A 71 -18.33 9.91 -2.50
N VAL A 72 -18.08 9.90 -3.80
CA VAL A 72 -17.31 10.94 -4.48
C VAL A 72 -18.23 12.10 -4.83
N VAL A 73 -17.91 13.31 -4.36
CA VAL A 73 -18.72 14.52 -4.60
C VAL A 73 -18.33 15.21 -5.90
N ARG A 74 -17.06 15.12 -6.26
CA ARG A 74 -16.50 15.66 -7.52
C ARG A 74 -15.46 14.71 -8.09
N GLY A 75 -15.45 14.57 -9.40
CA GLY A 75 -14.52 13.68 -10.11
C GLY A 75 -15.05 12.28 -10.31
N GLU A 76 -14.20 11.38 -10.71
CA GLU A 76 -14.59 10.01 -11.07
C GLU A 76 -13.52 9.01 -10.68
N VAL A 77 -13.95 7.87 -10.18
CA VAL A 77 -13.14 6.67 -9.99
C VAL A 77 -13.52 5.64 -11.03
N ARG A 78 -12.53 5.10 -11.71
CA ARG A 78 -12.68 4.02 -12.69
C ARG A 78 -11.82 2.83 -12.34
N VAL A 79 -12.32 1.64 -12.58
CA VAL A 79 -11.58 0.39 -12.41
C VAL A 79 -11.70 -0.46 -13.68
N ARG A 80 -10.68 -1.26 -13.96
CA ARG A 80 -10.74 -2.23 -15.05
C ARG A 80 -11.51 -3.47 -14.59
N ALA A 81 -12.59 -3.78 -15.29
CA ALA A 81 -13.41 -4.96 -15.04
C ALA A 81 -13.82 -5.60 -16.38
N GLY A 82 -13.56 -6.90 -16.55
CA GLY A 82 -13.90 -7.59 -17.80
C GLY A 82 -13.20 -7.04 -19.04
N GLY A 83 -12.02 -6.42 -18.88
CA GLY A 83 -11.26 -5.80 -19.99
C GLY A 83 -11.58 -4.32 -20.23
N GLU A 84 -12.66 -3.77 -19.67
CA GLU A 84 -13.11 -2.39 -19.87
C GLU A 84 -12.93 -1.54 -18.60
N MET A 85 -12.87 -0.21 -18.80
CA MET A 85 -12.82 0.76 -17.69
C MET A 85 -14.25 1.11 -17.27
N VAL A 86 -14.64 0.62 -16.09
CA VAL A 86 -15.97 0.82 -15.50
C VAL A 86 -15.92 1.93 -14.46
N SER A 87 -16.85 2.88 -14.53
CA SER A 87 -17.01 3.92 -13.52
C SER A 87 -17.60 3.35 -12.24
N VAL A 88 -16.87 3.47 -11.14
CA VAL A 88 -17.36 3.12 -9.80
C VAL A 88 -18.27 4.24 -9.26
N THR A 89 -17.91 5.49 -9.55
CA THR A 89 -18.64 6.68 -9.07
C THR A 89 -20.05 6.75 -9.59
N HIS A 90 -20.27 6.34 -10.85
CA HIS A 90 -21.57 6.43 -11.53
C HIS A 90 -22.21 5.05 -11.74
N ALA A 91 -21.67 3.99 -11.10
CA ALA A 91 -22.23 2.66 -11.19
C ALA A 91 -23.61 2.60 -10.52
N ASN A 92 -24.54 1.91 -11.18
CA ASN A 92 -25.80 1.53 -10.54
C ASN A 92 -25.56 0.46 -9.46
N PRO A 93 -26.53 0.20 -8.57
CA PRO A 93 -26.35 -0.75 -7.46
C PRO A 93 -25.96 -2.16 -7.90
N ASP A 94 -26.46 -2.67 -9.03
CA ASP A 94 -26.16 -4.00 -9.52
C ASP A 94 -24.73 -4.10 -10.07
N THR A 95 -24.30 -3.10 -10.85
CA THR A 95 -22.92 -2.99 -11.32
C THR A 95 -21.94 -2.89 -10.14
N LEU A 96 -22.25 -2.04 -9.15
CA LEU A 96 -21.41 -1.88 -7.96
C LEU A 96 -21.32 -3.17 -7.15
N ARG A 97 -22.46 -3.89 -7.01
CA ARG A 97 -22.49 -5.21 -6.38
C ARG A 97 -21.59 -6.21 -7.14
N GLY A 98 -21.69 -6.24 -8.47
CA GLY A 98 -20.85 -7.09 -9.31
C GLY A 98 -19.36 -6.79 -9.13
N LEU A 99 -18.97 -5.51 -9.16
CA LEU A 99 -17.58 -5.09 -8.93
C LEU A 99 -17.05 -5.56 -7.56
N ARG A 100 -17.85 -5.43 -6.50
CA ARG A 100 -17.48 -5.86 -5.14
C ARG A 100 -17.43 -7.38 -4.96
N LEU A 101 -18.13 -8.15 -5.78
CA LEU A 101 -18.12 -9.60 -5.73
C LEU A 101 -16.97 -10.23 -6.50
N SER A 102 -16.53 -9.62 -7.61
CA SER A 102 -15.60 -10.27 -8.56
C SER A 102 -14.35 -9.45 -8.89
N THR A 103 -14.36 -8.14 -8.71
CA THR A 103 -13.30 -7.27 -9.20
C THR A 103 -12.50 -6.61 -8.09
N ILE A 104 -13.15 -6.22 -6.99
CA ILE A 104 -12.53 -5.46 -5.89
C ILE A 104 -12.74 -6.22 -4.58
N ALA A 105 -11.66 -6.68 -3.96
CA ALA A 105 -11.69 -7.15 -2.58
C ALA A 105 -11.09 -6.11 -1.64
N MET A 106 -11.52 -6.09 -0.38
CA MET A 106 -11.02 -5.13 0.62
C MET A 106 -10.69 -5.80 1.94
N VAL A 107 -9.51 -5.45 2.47
CA VAL A 107 -9.09 -5.69 3.85
C VAL A 107 -9.31 -4.42 4.65
N PHE A 108 -10.08 -4.50 5.71
CA PHE A 108 -10.44 -3.37 6.57
C PHE A 108 -9.51 -3.28 7.78
N GLN A 109 -9.20 -2.08 8.23
CA GLN A 109 -8.42 -1.82 9.44
C GLN A 109 -9.06 -2.44 10.70
N GLN A 110 -10.37 -2.39 10.83
CA GLN A 110 -11.15 -2.99 11.92
C GLN A 110 -11.71 -4.39 11.55
N PHE A 111 -11.03 -5.12 10.69
CA PHE A 111 -11.30 -6.49 10.23
C PHE A 111 -12.66 -6.69 9.54
N GLY A 112 -13.75 -6.08 9.99
CA GLY A 112 -15.11 -6.22 9.46
C GLY A 112 -15.59 -7.68 9.43
N LEU A 113 -15.18 -8.47 10.41
CA LEU A 113 -15.58 -9.87 10.54
C LEU A 113 -16.95 -9.98 11.18
N LEU A 114 -17.67 -11.05 10.85
CA LEU A 114 -18.97 -11.37 11.41
C LEU A 114 -18.75 -12.22 12.69
N PRO A 115 -18.97 -11.67 13.89
CA PRO A 115 -18.58 -12.31 15.14
C PRO A 115 -19.36 -13.58 15.46
N TRP A 116 -20.55 -13.73 14.92
CA TRP A 116 -21.40 -14.90 15.08
C TRP A 116 -21.05 -16.06 14.13
N ARG A 117 -20.20 -15.83 13.11
CA ARG A 117 -19.74 -16.83 12.16
C ARG A 117 -18.38 -17.42 12.58
N THR A 118 -18.13 -18.63 12.12
CA THR A 118 -16.82 -19.28 12.26
C THR A 118 -15.76 -18.60 11.39
N VAL A 119 -14.51 -18.92 11.60
CA VAL A 119 -13.37 -18.48 10.77
C VAL A 119 -13.59 -18.90 9.32
N ARG A 120 -13.94 -20.17 9.09
CA ARG A 120 -14.25 -20.74 7.76
C ARG A 120 -15.36 -19.98 7.04
N GLU A 121 -16.45 -19.70 7.76
CA GLU A 121 -17.58 -18.97 7.20
C GLU A 121 -17.25 -17.51 6.90
N ASN A 122 -16.41 -16.86 7.71
CA ASN A 122 -15.93 -15.51 7.44
C ASN A 122 -15.05 -15.47 6.19
N VAL A 123 -14.09 -16.39 6.06
CA VAL A 123 -13.23 -16.48 4.86
C VAL A 123 -14.07 -16.76 3.63
N GLY A 124 -15.01 -17.70 3.70
CA GLY A 124 -15.87 -18.09 2.58
C GLY A 124 -17.00 -17.11 2.23
N LEU A 125 -17.15 -16.00 2.96
CA LEU A 125 -18.29 -15.09 2.81
C LEU A 125 -18.44 -14.52 1.38
N GLY A 126 -17.34 -14.08 0.76
CA GLY A 126 -17.37 -13.54 -0.61
C GLY A 126 -17.85 -14.58 -1.63
N LEU A 127 -17.39 -15.81 -1.50
CA LEU A 127 -17.80 -16.92 -2.38
C LEU A 127 -19.27 -17.31 -2.13
N GLU A 128 -19.75 -17.24 -0.88
CA GLU A 128 -21.16 -17.45 -0.53
C GLU A 128 -22.07 -16.41 -1.18
N LEU A 129 -21.68 -15.13 -1.09
CA LEU A 129 -22.43 -14.03 -1.72
C LEU A 129 -22.41 -14.11 -3.24
N ALA A 130 -21.39 -14.76 -3.82
CA ALA A 130 -21.32 -15.09 -5.24
C ALA A 130 -22.13 -16.34 -5.61
N GLY A 131 -22.89 -16.96 -4.70
CA GLY A 131 -23.80 -18.08 -4.95
C GLY A 131 -23.12 -19.47 -4.89
N GLN A 132 -21.87 -19.59 -4.46
CA GLN A 132 -21.20 -20.89 -4.36
C GLN A 132 -21.72 -21.70 -3.16
N THR A 133 -21.94 -23.00 -3.39
CA THR A 133 -22.33 -23.93 -2.33
C THR A 133 -21.18 -24.18 -1.33
N PRO A 134 -21.46 -24.64 -0.11
CA PRO A 134 -20.42 -24.97 0.88
C PRO A 134 -19.36 -25.96 0.34
N ALA A 135 -19.76 -26.92 -0.47
CA ALA A 135 -18.85 -27.90 -1.08
C ALA A 135 -17.89 -27.24 -2.09
N GLN A 136 -18.41 -26.36 -2.94
CA GLN A 136 -17.61 -25.65 -3.97
C GLN A 136 -16.56 -24.72 -3.38
N ARG A 137 -16.88 -24.04 -2.26
CA ARG A 137 -15.96 -23.09 -1.63
C ARG A 137 -14.96 -23.71 -0.66
N ARG A 138 -15.20 -24.96 -0.22
CA ARG A 138 -14.43 -25.59 0.86
C ARG A 138 -12.94 -25.65 0.56
N GLU A 139 -12.57 -26.13 -0.61
CA GLU A 139 -11.17 -26.27 -1.01
C GLU A 139 -10.44 -24.92 -1.03
N LYS A 140 -11.04 -23.90 -1.66
CA LYS A 140 -10.46 -22.54 -1.72
C LYS A 140 -10.30 -21.94 -0.32
N VAL A 141 -11.30 -22.11 0.55
CA VAL A 141 -11.25 -21.61 1.92
C VAL A 141 -10.16 -22.33 2.72
N ASP A 142 -10.04 -23.65 2.60
CA ASP A 142 -9.01 -24.43 3.31
C ASP A 142 -7.59 -24.01 2.84
N GLN A 143 -7.38 -23.77 1.55
CA GLN A 143 -6.12 -23.24 1.01
C GLN A 143 -5.76 -21.88 1.61
N GLN A 144 -6.74 -20.96 1.70
CA GLN A 144 -6.50 -19.64 2.29
C GLN A 144 -6.25 -19.71 3.80
N LEU A 145 -6.92 -20.60 4.51
CA LEU A 145 -6.68 -20.83 5.94
C LEU A 145 -5.29 -21.40 6.21
N ALA A 146 -4.80 -22.28 5.34
CA ALA A 146 -3.44 -22.80 5.43
C ALA A 146 -2.41 -21.69 5.19
N LEU A 147 -2.62 -20.82 4.19
CA LEU A 147 -1.74 -19.70 3.88
C LEU A 147 -1.52 -18.76 5.08
N VAL A 148 -2.60 -18.46 5.83
CA VAL A 148 -2.53 -17.58 7.00
C VAL A 148 -2.30 -18.33 8.33
N ASN A 149 -1.99 -19.63 8.30
CA ASN A 149 -1.75 -20.50 9.47
C ASN A 149 -2.94 -20.53 10.45
N LEU A 150 -4.17 -20.63 9.95
CA LEU A 150 -5.40 -20.69 10.76
C LEU A 150 -6.21 -21.97 10.54
N THR A 151 -5.68 -23.00 9.91
CA THR A 151 -6.39 -24.26 9.61
C THR A 151 -7.03 -24.89 10.87
N GLN A 152 -6.29 -24.95 11.98
CA GLN A 152 -6.79 -25.52 13.25
C GLN A 152 -7.90 -24.69 13.92
N TRP A 153 -8.08 -23.43 13.48
CA TRP A 153 -9.07 -22.50 14.02
C TRP A 153 -10.32 -22.38 13.13
N ALA A 154 -10.35 -23.12 12.02
CA ALA A 154 -11.36 -23.01 10.97
C ALA A 154 -12.80 -22.99 11.50
N ASP A 155 -13.11 -23.85 12.46
CA ASP A 155 -14.46 -24.06 12.98
C ASP A 155 -14.73 -23.29 14.29
N ARG A 156 -13.76 -22.47 14.76
CA ARG A 156 -13.94 -21.55 15.89
C ARG A 156 -14.63 -20.26 15.45
N LYS A 157 -15.33 -19.61 16.37
CA LYS A 157 -15.89 -18.27 16.12
C LYS A 157 -14.78 -17.23 16.16
N VAL A 158 -14.88 -16.20 15.31
CA VAL A 158 -13.83 -15.15 15.23
C VAL A 158 -13.68 -14.37 16.53
N GLY A 159 -14.71 -14.28 17.37
CA GLY A 159 -14.64 -13.65 18.69
C GLY A 159 -13.74 -14.39 19.69
N GLU A 160 -13.38 -15.64 19.42
CA GLU A 160 -12.47 -16.46 20.24
C GLU A 160 -10.99 -16.22 19.87
N LEU A 161 -10.71 -15.45 18.79
CA LEU A 161 -9.38 -15.23 18.24
C LEU A 161 -8.78 -13.93 18.77
N SER A 162 -7.43 -13.90 18.89
CA SER A 162 -6.70 -12.64 19.14
C SER A 162 -6.85 -11.67 17.96
N GLY A 163 -6.60 -10.38 18.19
CA GLY A 163 -6.68 -9.34 17.15
C GLY A 163 -5.84 -9.66 15.92
N GLY A 164 -4.59 -10.11 16.12
CA GLY A 164 -3.72 -10.54 15.01
C GLY A 164 -4.24 -11.76 14.25
N MET A 165 -4.93 -12.71 14.93
CA MET A 165 -5.59 -13.83 14.24
C MET A 165 -6.81 -13.33 13.44
N GLN A 166 -7.61 -12.42 13.99
CA GLN A 166 -8.73 -11.83 13.29
C GLN A 166 -8.27 -11.07 12.03
N GLN A 167 -7.14 -10.35 12.11
CA GLN A 167 -6.55 -9.68 10.95
C GLN A 167 -6.17 -10.68 9.85
N ARG A 168 -5.57 -11.83 10.21
CA ARG A 168 -5.28 -12.90 9.25
C ARG A 168 -6.54 -13.52 8.63
N VAL A 169 -7.65 -13.61 9.36
CA VAL A 169 -8.95 -14.02 8.80
C VAL A 169 -9.42 -12.99 7.75
N GLY A 170 -9.26 -11.70 8.02
CA GLY A 170 -9.58 -10.62 7.08
C GLY A 170 -8.77 -10.70 5.79
N LEU A 171 -7.46 -11.01 5.89
CA LEU A 171 -6.59 -11.23 4.74
C LEU A 171 -7.04 -12.45 3.92
N ALA A 172 -7.26 -13.60 4.57
CA ALA A 172 -7.72 -14.82 3.91
C ALA A 172 -9.07 -14.61 3.18
N ARG A 173 -9.99 -13.84 3.80
CA ARG A 173 -11.28 -13.48 3.18
C ARG A 173 -11.12 -12.63 1.92
N ALA A 174 -10.15 -11.72 1.89
CA ALA A 174 -9.88 -10.91 0.70
C ALA A 174 -9.21 -11.71 -0.41
N PHE A 175 -8.36 -12.68 -0.06
CA PHE A 175 -7.64 -13.48 -1.05
C PHE A 175 -8.50 -14.57 -1.69
N VAL A 176 -9.51 -15.10 -0.99
CA VAL A 176 -10.31 -16.24 -1.46
C VAL A 176 -11.15 -15.95 -2.71
N THR A 177 -11.47 -14.69 -2.98
CA THR A 177 -12.35 -14.28 -4.09
C THR A 177 -11.64 -14.18 -5.43
N ASP A 178 -10.31 -14.31 -5.49
CA ASP A 178 -9.48 -14.11 -6.69
C ASP A 178 -9.66 -12.74 -7.37
N ALA A 179 -10.15 -11.73 -6.66
CA ALA A 179 -10.37 -10.39 -7.18
C ALA A 179 -9.05 -9.78 -7.71
N PRO A 180 -9.03 -9.22 -8.94
CA PRO A 180 -7.83 -8.63 -9.52
C PRO A 180 -7.37 -7.34 -8.84
N ILE A 181 -8.24 -6.67 -8.09
CA ILE A 181 -7.93 -5.44 -7.36
C ILE A 181 -8.10 -5.70 -5.86
N LEU A 182 -7.04 -5.44 -5.08
CA LEU A 182 -7.06 -5.52 -3.62
C LEU A 182 -6.89 -4.14 -3.02
N LEU A 183 -7.83 -3.75 -2.17
CA LEU A 183 -7.75 -2.55 -1.34
C LEU A 183 -7.41 -2.97 0.08
N MET A 184 -6.33 -2.43 0.66
CA MET A 184 -5.85 -2.81 1.97
C MET A 184 -5.71 -1.59 2.87
N ASP A 185 -6.54 -1.50 3.91
CA ASP A 185 -6.54 -0.40 4.88
C ASP A 185 -5.79 -0.84 6.14
N GLU A 186 -4.48 -0.52 6.23
CA GLU A 186 -3.57 -0.88 7.33
C GLU A 186 -3.62 -2.39 7.70
N PRO A 187 -3.43 -3.31 6.75
CA PRO A 187 -3.71 -4.73 6.92
C PRO A 187 -2.79 -5.46 7.91
N PHE A 188 -1.68 -4.83 8.32
CA PHE A 188 -0.68 -5.45 9.21
C PHE A 188 -0.50 -4.71 10.54
N SER A 189 -1.29 -3.66 10.81
CA SER A 189 -1.11 -2.77 11.98
C SER A 189 -1.24 -3.45 13.34
N ALA A 190 -2.10 -4.48 13.45
CA ALA A 190 -2.34 -5.22 14.70
C ALA A 190 -1.51 -6.51 14.84
N LEU A 191 -0.48 -6.69 13.98
CA LEU A 191 0.37 -7.88 13.99
C LEU A 191 1.68 -7.62 14.74
N ASP A 192 2.17 -8.66 15.42
CA ASP A 192 3.54 -8.66 15.93
C ASP A 192 4.57 -8.60 14.77
N PRO A 193 5.80 -8.09 15.02
CA PRO A 193 6.79 -7.86 13.96
C PRO A 193 7.16 -9.11 13.16
N LEU A 194 7.23 -10.28 13.80
CA LEU A 194 7.63 -11.52 13.13
C LEU A 194 6.54 -12.00 12.16
N ILE A 195 5.29 -12.01 12.60
CA ILE A 195 4.13 -12.41 11.79
C ILE A 195 3.90 -11.39 10.67
N ARG A 196 4.05 -10.09 10.98
CA ARG A 196 3.98 -9.01 9.98
C ARG A 196 4.97 -9.24 8.85
N SER A 197 6.26 -9.42 9.17
CA SER A 197 7.30 -9.65 8.16
C SER A 197 6.98 -10.86 7.29
N LYS A 198 6.56 -11.97 7.90
CA LYS A 198 6.20 -13.19 7.17
C LYS A 198 5.03 -12.97 6.21
N LEU A 199 3.95 -12.30 6.65
CA LEU A 199 2.79 -12.04 5.79
C LEU A 199 3.08 -11.02 4.68
N GLN A 200 3.98 -10.08 4.92
CA GLN A 200 4.48 -9.18 3.88
C GLN A 200 5.24 -9.95 2.79
N ASP A 201 6.12 -10.88 3.18
CA ASP A 201 6.87 -11.72 2.25
C ASP A 201 5.91 -12.63 1.44
N GLU A 202 4.93 -13.24 2.11
CA GLU A 202 3.87 -14.02 1.46
C GLU A 202 3.03 -13.18 0.48
N LEU A 203 2.74 -11.91 0.83
CA LEU A 203 2.04 -10.98 -0.08
C LEU A 203 2.87 -10.69 -1.33
N LEU A 204 4.18 -10.46 -1.18
CA LEU A 204 5.10 -10.23 -2.31
C LEU A 204 5.20 -11.48 -3.20
N ASP A 205 5.29 -12.68 -2.61
CA ASP A 205 5.33 -13.95 -3.35
C ASP A 205 4.02 -14.18 -4.12
N LEU A 206 2.87 -13.88 -3.52
CA LEU A 206 1.57 -13.94 -4.20
C LEU A 206 1.49 -12.91 -5.32
N GLN A 207 1.96 -11.70 -5.09
CA GLN A 207 1.97 -10.63 -6.07
C GLN A 207 2.85 -10.97 -7.28
N ALA A 208 4.03 -11.56 -7.07
CA ALA A 208 4.92 -12.00 -8.14
C ALA A 208 4.24 -13.03 -9.07
N ARG A 209 3.40 -13.91 -8.49
CA ARG A 209 2.70 -14.98 -9.22
C ARG A 209 1.38 -14.51 -9.84
N LEU A 210 0.56 -13.76 -9.09
CA LEU A 210 -0.82 -13.44 -9.47
C LEU A 210 -0.94 -12.07 -10.13
N LYS A 211 0.04 -11.20 -9.97
CA LYS A 211 0.10 -9.82 -10.52
C LYS A 211 -1.19 -9.03 -10.28
N ARG A 212 -1.75 -9.14 -9.07
CA ARG A 212 -2.94 -8.37 -8.68
C ARG A 212 -2.58 -6.89 -8.51
N THR A 213 -3.50 -6.01 -8.84
CA THR A 213 -3.35 -4.57 -8.56
C THR A 213 -3.71 -4.31 -7.10
N ILE A 214 -2.81 -3.70 -6.35
CA ILE A 214 -2.99 -3.47 -4.91
C ILE A 214 -2.91 -1.98 -4.61
N VAL A 215 -3.91 -1.45 -3.90
CA VAL A 215 -3.83 -0.13 -3.26
C VAL A 215 -3.78 -0.37 -1.75
N PHE A 216 -2.69 0.04 -1.15
CA PHE A 216 -2.32 -0.30 0.22
C PHE A 216 -2.17 0.96 1.06
N VAL A 217 -2.84 1.05 2.19
CA VAL A 217 -2.62 2.14 3.16
C VAL A 217 -1.67 1.67 4.25
N SER A 218 -0.62 2.44 4.49
CA SER A 218 0.30 2.24 5.62
C SER A 218 0.67 3.57 6.28
N HIS A 219 1.05 3.50 7.55
CA HIS A 219 1.74 4.57 8.26
C HIS A 219 3.21 4.21 8.56
N ASP A 220 3.64 3.01 8.20
CA ASP A 220 4.99 2.47 8.38
C ASP A 220 5.79 2.64 7.08
N LEU A 221 6.89 3.43 7.14
CA LEU A 221 7.74 3.72 5.99
C LEU A 221 8.48 2.48 5.49
N ASP A 222 8.99 1.66 6.40
CA ASP A 222 9.72 0.43 6.02
C ASP A 222 8.80 -0.55 5.29
N GLU A 223 7.55 -0.63 5.73
CA GLU A 223 6.52 -1.41 5.05
C GLU A 223 6.23 -0.88 3.64
N ALA A 224 6.06 0.43 3.50
CA ALA A 224 5.79 1.06 2.20
C ALA A 224 6.94 0.86 1.21
N PHE A 225 8.16 0.98 1.68
CA PHE A 225 9.35 0.80 0.86
C PHE A 225 9.59 -0.67 0.49
N LYS A 226 9.23 -1.60 1.38
CA LYS A 226 9.33 -3.03 1.12
C LYS A 226 8.30 -3.50 0.09
N LEU A 227 7.07 -3.01 0.18
CA LEU A 227 5.94 -3.54 -0.59
C LEU A 227 5.64 -2.73 -1.86
N GLY A 228 5.80 -1.39 -1.81
CA GLY A 228 5.32 -0.49 -2.84
C GLY A 228 6.20 -0.43 -4.09
N ASN A 229 5.59 -0.62 -5.26
CA ASN A 229 6.23 -0.20 -6.51
C ASN A 229 6.29 1.33 -6.58
N ARG A 230 5.21 1.99 -6.18
CA ARG A 230 5.13 3.44 -6.00
C ARG A 230 4.44 3.78 -4.68
N ILE A 231 4.76 4.96 -4.17
CA ILE A 231 4.21 5.52 -2.95
C ILE A 231 3.55 6.84 -3.28
N ALA A 232 2.34 7.05 -2.76
CA ALA A 232 1.60 8.30 -2.88
C ALA A 232 1.49 8.93 -1.49
N LEU A 233 2.18 10.04 -1.28
CA LEU A 233 2.15 10.79 -0.03
C LEU A 233 0.97 11.76 -0.01
N MET A 234 0.22 11.74 1.08
CA MET A 234 -0.97 12.57 1.28
C MET A 234 -0.82 13.47 2.51
N GLU A 235 -1.20 14.73 2.32
CA GLU A 235 -1.30 15.72 3.40
C GLU A 235 -2.59 16.53 3.23
N GLY A 236 -3.32 16.78 4.31
CA GLY A 236 -4.51 17.64 4.28
C GLY A 236 -5.60 17.23 3.27
N GLY A 237 -5.69 15.94 2.91
CA GLY A 237 -6.62 15.44 1.90
C GLY A 237 -6.14 15.54 0.46
N ARG A 238 -4.92 16.03 0.23
CA ARG A 238 -4.31 16.19 -1.10
C ARG A 238 -3.20 15.17 -1.32
N LEU A 239 -2.95 14.83 -2.57
CA LEU A 239 -1.72 14.17 -2.98
C LEU A 239 -0.60 15.20 -3.07
N VAL A 240 0.49 14.99 -2.33
CA VAL A 240 1.66 15.87 -2.32
C VAL A 240 2.71 15.37 -3.31
N GLN A 241 3.04 14.08 -3.26
CA GLN A 241 4.00 13.47 -4.15
C GLN A 241 3.63 12.02 -4.45
N ILE A 242 3.92 11.56 -5.67
CA ILE A 242 3.83 10.15 -6.06
C ILE A 242 5.12 9.79 -6.79
N GLY A 243 5.74 8.69 -6.39
CA GLY A 243 6.96 8.19 -7.01
C GLY A 243 7.40 6.86 -6.42
N THR A 244 8.49 6.31 -6.91
CA THR A 244 9.19 5.21 -6.27
C THR A 244 9.80 5.66 -4.93
N ALA A 245 10.12 4.73 -4.05
CA ALA A 245 10.79 5.04 -2.78
C ALA A 245 12.05 5.91 -3.02
N ARG A 246 12.88 5.54 -4.01
CA ARG A 246 14.09 6.26 -4.39
C ARG A 246 13.80 7.70 -4.83
N GLU A 247 12.80 7.91 -5.70
CA GLU A 247 12.45 9.26 -6.19
C GLU A 247 11.99 10.18 -5.05
N ILE A 248 11.21 9.65 -4.12
CA ILE A 248 10.71 10.42 -2.98
C ILE A 248 11.85 10.81 -2.02
N ILE A 249 12.82 9.92 -1.80
CA ILE A 249 13.98 10.18 -0.94
C ILE A 249 14.93 11.18 -1.61
N ALA A 250 15.25 10.95 -2.89
CA ALA A 250 16.24 11.75 -3.60
C ALA A 250 15.72 13.16 -3.95
N ASN A 251 14.43 13.30 -4.23
CA ASN A 251 13.82 14.52 -4.73
C ASN A 251 12.49 14.84 -4.01
N PRO A 252 12.51 15.13 -2.70
CA PRO A 252 11.31 15.55 -2.00
C PRO A 252 10.81 16.88 -2.53
N VAL A 253 9.50 16.97 -2.86
CA VAL A 253 8.89 18.16 -3.47
C VAL A 253 8.59 19.27 -2.47
N SER A 254 8.68 19.00 -1.17
CA SER A 254 8.42 19.97 -0.09
C SER A 254 9.12 19.55 1.20
N ASP A 255 9.24 20.50 2.15
CA ASP A 255 9.78 20.24 3.49
C ASP A 255 8.98 19.15 4.21
N TYR A 256 7.65 19.13 4.04
CA TYR A 256 6.81 18.05 4.58
C TYR A 256 7.27 16.67 4.11
N VAL A 257 7.53 16.50 2.82
CA VAL A 257 8.02 15.21 2.29
C VAL A 257 9.42 14.91 2.79
N ALA A 258 10.29 15.92 2.83
CA ALA A 258 11.66 15.79 3.33
C ALA A 258 11.68 15.32 4.79
N ASP A 259 10.87 15.94 5.65
CA ASP A 259 10.73 15.57 7.06
C ASP A 259 10.09 14.19 7.23
N PHE A 260 9.10 13.88 6.39
CA PHE A 260 8.41 12.59 6.43
C PHE A 260 9.37 11.42 6.19
N VAL A 261 10.33 11.56 5.27
CA VAL A 261 11.31 10.51 4.95
C VAL A 261 12.61 10.63 5.76
N ALA A 262 12.81 11.70 6.53
CA ALA A 262 14.05 11.92 7.28
C ALA A 262 14.37 10.83 8.31
N HIS A 263 13.34 10.18 8.85
CA HIS A 263 13.47 9.14 9.87
C HIS A 263 13.39 7.70 9.34
N MET A 264 13.48 7.54 8.01
CA MET A 264 13.46 6.23 7.39
C MET A 264 14.74 5.43 7.64
N ASN A 265 14.64 4.11 7.57
CA ASN A 265 15.82 3.24 7.52
C ASN A 265 16.38 3.17 6.09
N PRO A 266 17.52 3.84 5.78
CA PRO A 266 18.06 3.87 4.41
C PRO A 266 18.50 2.49 3.90
N LEU A 267 18.79 1.54 4.80
CA LEU A 267 19.30 0.21 4.46
C LEU A 267 18.29 -0.64 3.69
N GLY A 268 17.00 -0.35 3.81
CA GLY A 268 15.92 -1.06 3.12
C GLY A 268 15.65 -0.59 1.69
N VAL A 269 16.16 0.60 1.33
CA VAL A 269 15.80 1.28 0.08
C VAL A 269 16.99 1.53 -0.83
N LEU A 270 18.13 1.97 -0.24
CA LEU A 270 19.30 2.36 -1.00
C LEU A 270 20.01 1.15 -1.62
N THR A 271 20.56 1.38 -2.80
CA THR A 271 21.36 0.43 -3.56
C THR A 271 22.79 0.96 -3.76
N ALA A 272 23.67 0.15 -4.34
CA ALA A 272 25.02 0.56 -4.65
C ALA A 272 25.08 1.84 -5.51
N ARG A 273 24.10 2.04 -6.40
CA ARG A 273 23.96 3.24 -7.22
C ARG A 273 23.81 4.53 -6.39
N ASP A 274 23.09 4.47 -5.27
CA ASP A 274 22.76 5.66 -4.47
C ASP A 274 23.93 6.10 -3.60
N VAL A 275 24.83 5.16 -3.29
CA VAL A 275 25.96 5.36 -2.40
C VAL A 275 27.32 5.38 -3.13
N MET A 276 27.33 5.10 -4.45
CA MET A 276 28.56 5.15 -5.24
C MET A 276 29.04 6.59 -5.46
N GLU A 277 30.35 6.71 -5.62
CA GLU A 277 31.04 7.91 -6.06
C GLU A 277 31.46 7.77 -7.53
N PRO A 278 31.57 8.88 -8.30
CA PRO A 278 32.16 8.83 -9.63
C PRO A 278 33.62 8.31 -9.57
N GLY A 279 33.97 7.38 -10.43
CA GLY A 279 35.33 6.83 -10.49
C GLY A 279 35.35 5.40 -10.97
N THR A 280 36.58 4.90 -11.12
CA THR A 280 36.88 3.50 -11.45
C THR A 280 37.49 2.84 -10.23
N GLY A 281 36.94 1.72 -9.78
CA GLY A 281 37.46 0.91 -8.67
C GLY A 281 38.18 -0.33 -9.17
N SER A 282 39.13 -0.85 -8.38
CA SER A 282 39.84 -2.10 -8.62
C SER A 282 39.25 -3.29 -7.81
N GLY A 283 38.25 -3.03 -6.97
CA GLY A 283 37.62 -4.04 -6.12
C GLY A 283 36.65 -4.97 -6.87
N PRO A 284 36.06 -5.94 -6.15
CA PRO A 284 35.04 -6.82 -6.69
C PRO A 284 33.88 -6.03 -7.36
N GLN A 285 33.38 -6.58 -8.47
CA GLN A 285 32.27 -5.97 -9.19
C GLN A 285 30.94 -6.35 -8.56
N ILE A 286 30.06 -5.34 -8.42
CA ILE A 286 28.68 -5.50 -8.00
C ILE A 286 27.76 -4.76 -8.97
N ASP A 287 26.52 -5.20 -9.08
CA ASP A 287 25.50 -4.48 -9.86
C ASP A 287 25.05 -3.20 -9.15
N ALA A 288 24.72 -2.19 -9.94
CA ALA A 288 24.23 -0.91 -9.41
C ALA A 288 22.96 -1.05 -8.55
N GLU A 289 22.13 -2.05 -8.80
CA GLU A 289 20.92 -2.34 -8.02
C GLU A 289 21.19 -3.25 -6.79
N THR A 290 22.44 -3.59 -6.48
CA THR A 290 22.80 -4.35 -5.28
C THR A 290 22.37 -3.58 -4.03
N PRO A 291 21.53 -4.18 -3.13
CA PRO A 291 21.07 -3.52 -1.91
C PRO A 291 22.22 -3.05 -1.03
N VAL A 292 22.12 -1.85 -0.48
CA VAL A 292 23.16 -1.26 0.40
C VAL A 292 23.51 -2.17 1.58
N LYS A 293 22.53 -2.90 2.13
CA LYS A 293 22.78 -3.88 3.19
C LYS A 293 23.80 -4.95 2.78
N GLN A 294 23.72 -5.44 1.54
CA GLN A 294 24.68 -6.41 0.99
C GLN A 294 26.05 -5.76 0.74
N VAL A 295 26.07 -4.52 0.25
CA VAL A 295 27.29 -3.71 0.11
C VAL A 295 28.02 -3.58 1.44
N MET A 296 27.27 -3.23 2.51
CA MET A 296 27.82 -3.13 3.87
C MET A 296 28.40 -4.45 4.36
N GLN A 297 27.72 -5.58 4.11
CA GLN A 297 28.21 -6.89 4.51
C GLN A 297 29.54 -7.21 3.82
N MET A 298 29.64 -6.99 2.52
CA MET A 298 30.90 -7.23 1.78
C MET A 298 32.05 -6.37 2.33
N MET A 299 31.77 -5.11 2.69
CA MET A 299 32.77 -4.23 3.32
C MET A 299 33.15 -4.68 4.72
N ALA A 300 32.20 -5.17 5.51
CA ALA A 300 32.46 -5.74 6.83
C ALA A 300 33.31 -7.02 6.74
N ASP A 301 33.19 -7.79 5.66
CA ASP A 301 33.98 -8.97 5.37
C ASP A 301 35.42 -8.64 4.85
N GLY A 302 35.81 -7.35 4.85
CA GLY A 302 37.17 -6.89 4.56
C GLY A 302 37.38 -6.32 3.16
N VAL A 303 36.36 -6.14 2.35
CA VAL A 303 36.43 -5.50 1.04
C VAL A 303 36.56 -3.98 1.20
N ALA A 304 37.72 -3.39 0.80
CA ALA A 304 37.99 -1.97 0.98
C ALA A 304 37.20 -1.06 0.02
N GLU A 305 37.01 -1.53 -1.22
CA GLU A 305 36.21 -0.83 -2.24
C GLU A 305 35.49 -1.83 -3.13
N LEU A 306 34.34 -1.39 -3.71
CA LEU A 306 33.55 -2.17 -4.66
C LEU A 306 33.37 -1.38 -5.95
N CYS A 307 33.62 -2.05 -7.09
CA CYS A 307 33.35 -1.47 -8.41
C CYS A 307 31.88 -1.68 -8.78
N VAL A 308 31.13 -0.60 -8.96
CA VAL A 308 29.71 -0.65 -9.33
C VAL A 308 29.58 -0.72 -10.84
N THR A 309 28.81 -1.68 -11.33
CA THR A 309 28.56 -1.91 -12.75
C THR A 309 27.09 -1.78 -13.08
N GLN A 310 26.80 -1.35 -14.30
CA GLN A 310 25.45 -1.35 -14.89
C GLN A 310 25.53 -1.97 -16.29
N GLY A 311 24.84 -3.08 -16.50
CA GLY A 311 24.94 -3.82 -17.76
C GLY A 311 26.37 -4.26 -18.08
N GLY A 312 27.17 -4.60 -17.05
CA GLY A 312 28.57 -5.01 -17.16
C GLY A 312 29.59 -3.88 -17.41
N LYS A 313 29.15 -2.61 -17.45
CA LYS A 313 30.04 -1.44 -17.59
C LYS A 313 30.25 -0.78 -16.24
N PRO A 314 31.49 -0.45 -15.83
CA PRO A 314 31.75 0.32 -14.62
C PRO A 314 31.06 1.69 -14.67
N VAL A 315 30.32 2.05 -13.61
CA VAL A 315 29.60 3.34 -13.49
C VAL A 315 29.99 4.12 -12.25
N GLY A 316 30.69 3.50 -11.29
CA GLY A 316 31.15 4.15 -10.07
C GLY A 316 31.88 3.21 -9.14
N VAL A 317 32.23 3.71 -7.97
CA VAL A 317 32.92 2.96 -6.90
C VAL A 317 32.26 3.26 -5.56
N VAL A 318 32.13 2.25 -4.70
CA VAL A 318 31.70 2.43 -3.32
C VAL A 318 32.90 2.22 -2.39
N ARG A 319 33.14 3.19 -1.50
CA ARG A 319 34.13 3.15 -0.42
C ARG A 319 33.46 3.34 0.91
N SER A 320 34.06 2.80 1.99
CA SER A 320 33.46 2.83 3.33
C SER A 320 33.12 4.26 3.81
N ALA A 321 34.00 5.24 3.53
CA ALA A 321 33.78 6.63 3.94
C ALA A 321 32.55 7.27 3.22
N GLY A 322 32.45 7.13 1.90
CA GLY A 322 31.34 7.63 1.10
C GLY A 322 30.02 6.92 1.44
N LEU A 323 30.08 5.59 1.65
CA LEU A 323 28.95 4.80 2.11
C LEU A 323 28.41 5.32 3.45
N MET A 324 29.28 5.52 4.47
CA MET A 324 28.87 6.04 5.78
C MET A 324 28.30 7.45 5.69
N ALA A 325 28.91 8.34 4.91
CA ALA A 325 28.39 9.69 4.70
C ALA A 325 26.97 9.66 4.12
N LYS A 326 26.72 8.83 3.10
CA LYS A 326 25.40 8.67 2.47
C LYS A 326 24.36 7.98 3.34
N LEU A 327 24.78 7.12 4.28
CA LEU A 327 23.85 6.49 5.23
C LEU A 327 23.44 7.46 6.36
N ILE A 328 24.35 8.36 6.77
CA ILE A 328 24.08 9.40 7.77
C ILE A 328 23.23 10.51 7.14
N ASP A 329 23.55 10.90 5.92
CA ASP A 329 22.81 11.90 5.16
C ASP A 329 22.55 11.38 3.72
N PRO A 330 21.43 10.67 3.50
CA PRO A 330 21.10 10.14 2.18
C PRO A 330 20.90 11.21 1.10
N ARG A 331 20.63 12.45 1.52
CA ARG A 331 20.41 13.60 0.62
C ARG A 331 21.67 14.36 0.29
N GLY A 332 22.73 14.25 1.11
CA GLY A 332 24.01 14.93 0.93
C GLY A 332 23.92 16.45 1.13
N GLN A 333 23.11 16.88 2.12
CA GLN A 333 22.98 18.31 2.50
C GLN A 333 23.97 18.70 3.57
#